data_582f4df60e45fc0b825b45edec8909d2
#
_entry.id   582f4df60e45fc0b825b45edec8909d2
#
_cell.length_a   1.000
_cell.length_b   1.000
_cell.length_c   1.000
_cell.angle_alpha   90.00
_cell.angle_beta   90.00
_cell.angle_gamma   90.00
#
_symmetry.space_group_name_H-M   'P 1'
#
loop_
_entity.id
_entity.type
_entity.pdbx_description
1 polymer ?
#
loop_
_entity_poly.entity_id
_entity_poly.type
_entity_poly.pdbx_seq_one_letter_code
_entity_poly.pdbx_strand_id
1 'polypeptide(L)'
;MLSNLTLIRKKVSNRKALVAESDREIRVLSDKIYLKQRSINRMQARIDTLSNHYSKLVLSAYKNRDARLWYMYMLASDNLGQAFRRMSYFKNLSSQMNQEAKRIKEAKLELEKEREDLKVLKKEAESVKAVRSAELVKLQGEEKQSDKIVKQLQKNRRMYQNQLAAKKRQVDA
;
A
#
# COMPACT_ATOMS: atom_id res chain seq x y z
N MET A 1 -10.45 34.82 30.53
CA MET A 1 -9.92 34.93 29.13
C MET A 1 -8.53 34.32 28.94
N LEU A 2 -7.53 34.68 29.76
CA LEU A 2 -6.17 34.10 29.63
C LEU A 2 -6.14 32.58 29.78
N SER A 3 -6.88 32.02 30.77
CA SER A 3 -7.01 30.56 30.94
C SER A 3 -7.56 29.85 29.71
N ASN A 4 -8.58 30.42 29.06
CA ASN A 4 -9.13 29.87 27.81
C ASN A 4 -8.13 29.92 26.66
N LEU A 5 -7.34 30.97 26.54
CA LEU A 5 -6.30 31.09 25.53
C LEU A 5 -5.21 30.01 25.72
N THR A 6 -4.79 29.77 26.97
CA THR A 6 -3.82 28.74 27.28
C THR A 6 -4.35 27.34 26.91
N LEU A 7 -5.62 27.08 27.22
CA LEU A 7 -6.27 25.80 26.85
C LEU A 7 -6.35 25.60 25.34
N ILE A 8 -6.74 26.66 24.60
CA ILE A 8 -6.83 26.58 23.14
C ILE A 8 -5.45 26.36 22.51
N ARG A 9 -4.43 27.08 22.99
CA ARG A 9 -3.05 26.89 22.51
C ARG A 9 -2.54 25.48 22.77
N LYS A 10 -2.87 24.86 23.90
CA LYS A 10 -2.53 23.46 24.18
C LYS A 10 -3.25 22.51 23.24
N LYS A 11 -4.54 22.75 22.93
CA LYS A 11 -5.29 21.97 21.93
C LYS A 11 -4.67 22.09 20.55
N VAL A 12 -4.35 23.31 20.10
CA VAL A 12 -3.68 23.56 18.82
C VAL A 12 -2.35 22.81 18.73
N SER A 13 -1.53 22.85 19.78
CA SER A 13 -0.26 22.14 19.84
C SER A 13 -0.45 20.62 19.72
N ASN A 14 -1.40 20.06 20.47
CA ASN A 14 -1.69 18.62 20.42
C ASN A 14 -2.21 18.19 19.03
N ARG A 15 -3.08 19.00 18.40
CA ARG A 15 -3.57 18.69 17.04
C ARG A 15 -2.46 18.78 16.00
N LYS A 16 -1.56 19.75 16.11
CA LYS A 16 -0.38 19.83 15.24
C LYS A 16 0.48 18.57 15.34
N ALA A 17 0.67 18.06 16.55
CA ALA A 17 1.38 16.80 16.76
C ALA A 17 0.66 15.60 16.11
N LEU A 18 -0.67 15.49 16.28
CA LEU A 18 -1.48 14.44 15.66
C LEU A 18 -1.45 14.50 14.12
N VAL A 19 -1.54 15.70 13.55
CA VAL A 19 -1.44 15.87 12.08
C VAL A 19 -0.04 15.46 11.60
N ALA A 20 1.01 15.87 12.29
CA ALA A 20 2.38 15.49 11.93
C ALA A 20 2.62 13.98 12.04
N GLU A 21 2.01 13.32 13.03
CA GLU A 21 2.06 11.86 13.18
C GLU A 21 1.32 11.16 12.03
N SER A 22 0.09 11.60 11.72
CA SER A 22 -0.66 11.10 10.56
C SER A 22 0.09 11.29 9.24
N ASP A 23 0.82 12.41 9.06
CA ASP A 23 1.65 12.63 7.88
C ASP A 23 2.81 11.63 7.78
N ARG A 24 3.42 11.27 8.90
CA ARG A 24 4.47 10.23 8.94
C ARG A 24 3.90 8.85 8.61
N GLU A 25 2.77 8.52 9.21
CA GLU A 25 2.08 7.24 8.97
C GLU A 25 1.65 7.10 7.51
N ILE A 26 1.08 8.15 6.89
CA ILE A 26 0.73 8.17 5.47
C ILE A 26 1.96 7.93 4.59
N ARG A 27 3.12 8.49 4.91
CA ARG A 27 4.37 8.24 4.16
C ARG A 27 4.77 6.77 4.25
N VAL A 28 4.81 6.22 5.48
CA VAL A 28 5.16 4.81 5.69
C VAL A 28 4.21 3.86 4.96
N LEU A 29 2.90 4.14 5.01
CA LEU A 29 1.90 3.34 4.29
C LEU A 29 2.06 3.48 2.77
N SER A 30 2.35 4.69 2.28
CA SER A 30 2.61 4.92 0.85
C SER A 30 3.82 4.14 0.35
N ASP A 31 4.90 4.11 1.11
CA ASP A 31 6.10 3.33 0.78
C ASP A 31 5.82 1.83 0.77
N LYS A 32 5.09 1.32 1.78
CA LYS A 32 4.65 -0.07 1.84
C LYS A 32 3.78 -0.45 0.64
N ILE A 33 2.80 0.39 0.29
CA ILE A 33 1.91 0.21 -0.86
C ILE A 33 2.73 0.16 -2.16
N TYR A 34 3.69 1.07 -2.34
CA TYR A 34 4.56 1.08 -3.51
C TYR A 34 5.40 -0.20 -3.64
N LEU A 35 6.05 -0.62 -2.55
CA LEU A 35 6.85 -1.85 -2.53
C LEU A 35 6.00 -3.10 -2.79
N LYS A 36 4.82 -3.18 -2.16
CA LYS A 36 3.87 -4.28 -2.35
C LYS A 36 3.37 -4.33 -3.80
N GLN A 37 3.00 -3.19 -4.39
CA GLN A 37 2.60 -3.11 -5.80
C GLN A 37 3.72 -3.54 -6.75
N ARG A 38 4.96 -3.15 -6.47
CA ARG A 38 6.13 -3.58 -7.25
C ARG A 38 6.36 -5.09 -7.14
N SER A 39 6.17 -5.67 -5.96
CA SER A 39 6.24 -7.12 -5.75
C SER A 39 5.18 -7.85 -6.56
N ILE A 40 3.92 -7.41 -6.48
CA ILE A 40 2.80 -7.95 -7.25
C ILE A 40 3.08 -7.94 -8.76
N ASN A 41 3.61 -6.84 -9.28
CA ASN A 41 3.94 -6.73 -10.70
C ASN A 41 5.03 -7.72 -11.13
N ARG A 42 6.05 -7.95 -10.28
CA ARG A 42 7.08 -8.96 -10.53
C ARG A 42 6.52 -10.38 -10.49
N MET A 43 5.65 -10.67 -9.52
CA MET A 43 4.99 -11.98 -9.40
C MET A 43 4.12 -12.25 -10.62
N GLN A 44 3.35 -11.27 -11.09
CA GLN A 44 2.55 -11.38 -12.30
C GLN A 44 3.41 -11.69 -13.52
N ALA A 45 4.49 -10.93 -13.74
CA ALA A 45 5.41 -11.17 -14.85
C ALA A 45 6.05 -12.57 -14.81
N ARG A 46 6.37 -13.05 -13.60
CA ARG A 46 6.88 -14.42 -13.41
C ARG A 46 5.83 -15.48 -13.77
N ILE A 47 4.58 -15.28 -13.34
CA ILE A 47 3.46 -16.18 -13.68
C ILE A 47 3.23 -16.20 -15.18
N ASP A 48 3.28 -15.06 -15.85
CA ASP A 48 3.12 -14.95 -17.29
C ASP A 48 4.23 -15.70 -18.04
N THR A 49 5.47 -15.58 -17.57
CA THR A 49 6.62 -16.32 -18.11
C THR A 49 6.44 -17.83 -17.93
N LEU A 50 6.10 -18.28 -16.71
CA LEU A 50 5.84 -19.71 -16.44
C LEU A 50 4.67 -20.24 -17.28
N SER A 51 3.59 -19.48 -17.41
CA SER A 51 2.42 -19.85 -18.21
C SER A 51 2.76 -19.98 -19.69
N ASN A 52 3.58 -19.08 -20.23
CA ASN A 52 4.06 -19.15 -21.61
C ASN A 52 4.94 -20.38 -21.85
N HIS A 53 5.85 -20.69 -20.91
CA HIS A 53 6.65 -21.92 -20.99
C HIS A 53 5.77 -23.16 -20.94
N TYR A 54 4.84 -23.21 -19.99
CA TYR A 54 3.90 -24.31 -19.86
C TYR A 54 3.05 -24.51 -21.14
N SER A 55 2.53 -23.42 -21.71
CA SER A 55 1.76 -23.46 -22.96
C SER A 55 2.56 -24.05 -24.10
N LYS A 56 3.85 -23.69 -24.23
CA LYS A 56 4.74 -24.27 -25.26
C LYS A 56 4.96 -25.77 -25.03
N LEU A 57 5.14 -26.20 -23.78
CA LEU A 57 5.27 -27.63 -23.43
C LEU A 57 4.00 -28.41 -23.78
N VAL A 58 2.83 -27.86 -23.39
CA VAL A 58 1.52 -28.47 -23.71
C VAL A 58 1.32 -28.58 -25.24
N LEU A 59 1.64 -27.52 -25.98
CA LEU A 59 1.48 -27.48 -27.42
C LEU A 59 2.39 -28.52 -28.12
N SER A 60 3.63 -28.66 -27.63
CA SER A 60 4.57 -29.68 -28.08
C SER A 60 4.06 -31.10 -27.81
N ALA A 61 3.56 -31.34 -26.60
CA ALA A 61 2.95 -32.61 -26.22
C ALA A 61 1.68 -32.91 -27.06
N TYR A 62 0.85 -31.86 -27.31
CA TYR A 62 -0.38 -31.99 -28.10
C TYR A 62 -0.09 -32.36 -29.58
N LYS A 63 0.90 -31.72 -30.21
CA LYS A 63 1.32 -32.03 -31.59
C LYS A 63 1.76 -33.50 -31.75
N ASN A 64 2.26 -34.11 -30.67
CA ASN A 64 2.71 -35.49 -30.62
C ASN A 64 1.67 -36.44 -29.98
N ARG A 65 0.39 -35.98 -29.86
CA ARG A 65 -0.68 -36.66 -29.10
C ARG A 65 -1.28 -37.88 -29.77
N ASP A 66 -1.03 -38.13 -31.06
CA ASP A 66 -1.58 -39.30 -31.71
C ASP A 66 -1.01 -40.58 -31.06
N ALA A 67 -1.87 -41.21 -30.26
CA ALA A 67 -1.50 -42.43 -29.53
C ALA A 67 -0.97 -43.51 -30.50
N ARG A 68 -1.49 -43.54 -31.72
CA ARG A 68 -0.99 -44.45 -32.77
C ARG A 68 0.43 -44.09 -33.18
N LEU A 69 0.71 -42.81 -33.39
CA LEU A 69 2.06 -42.33 -33.69
C LEU A 69 2.99 -42.57 -32.49
N TRP A 70 2.50 -42.48 -31.26
CA TRP A 70 3.30 -42.75 -30.07
C TRP A 70 3.70 -44.23 -29.97
N TYR A 71 2.73 -45.16 -30.15
CA TYR A 71 3.05 -46.60 -30.22
C TYR A 71 3.96 -46.93 -31.40
N MET A 72 3.70 -46.36 -32.58
CA MET A 72 4.56 -46.51 -33.74
C MET A 72 5.99 -45.98 -33.49
N TYR A 73 6.11 -44.84 -32.82
CA TYR A 73 7.42 -44.25 -32.44
C TYR A 73 8.19 -45.12 -31.45
N MET A 74 7.50 -45.78 -30.52
CA MET A 74 8.10 -46.74 -29.61
C MET A 74 8.49 -48.04 -30.32
N LEU A 75 7.60 -48.59 -31.18
CA LEU A 75 7.82 -49.83 -31.92
C LEU A 75 8.85 -49.66 -33.06
N ALA A 76 8.99 -48.46 -33.59
CA ALA A 76 10.02 -48.12 -34.59
C ALA A 76 11.41 -47.92 -33.97
N SER A 77 11.65 -48.40 -32.75
CA SER A 77 12.94 -48.35 -32.10
C SER A 77 13.83 -49.52 -32.62
N ASP A 78 15.06 -49.19 -33.00
CA ASP A 78 16.00 -50.19 -33.54
C ASP A 78 16.44 -51.23 -32.47
N ASN A 79 16.26 -50.88 -31.19
CA ASN A 79 16.57 -51.79 -30.08
C ASN A 79 15.81 -51.42 -28.81
N LEU A 80 15.73 -52.33 -27.82
CA LEU A 80 15.06 -52.16 -26.53
C LEU A 80 15.60 -50.98 -25.72
N GLY A 81 16.90 -50.68 -25.80
CA GLY A 81 17.50 -49.56 -25.11
C GLY A 81 17.03 -48.20 -25.63
N GLN A 82 16.77 -48.10 -26.95
CA GLN A 82 16.20 -46.90 -27.57
C GLN A 82 14.73 -46.72 -27.16
N ALA A 83 13.95 -47.80 -27.15
CA ALA A 83 12.57 -47.78 -26.68
C ALA A 83 12.47 -47.30 -25.21
N PHE A 84 13.35 -47.79 -24.34
CA PHE A 84 13.42 -47.39 -22.93
C PHE A 84 13.79 -45.91 -22.77
N ARG A 85 14.76 -45.40 -23.55
CA ARG A 85 15.10 -43.96 -23.53
C ARG A 85 13.93 -43.07 -23.96
N ARG A 86 13.19 -43.48 -25.00
CA ARG A 86 11.99 -42.77 -25.47
C ARG A 86 10.91 -42.75 -24.39
N MET A 87 10.67 -43.88 -23.71
CA MET A 87 9.72 -43.99 -22.60
C MET A 87 10.11 -43.08 -21.43
N SER A 88 11.39 -43.08 -21.03
CA SER A 88 11.91 -42.20 -19.97
C SER A 88 11.76 -40.74 -20.32
N TYR A 89 11.96 -40.33 -21.56
CA TYR A 89 11.75 -38.98 -22.02
C TYR A 89 10.30 -38.52 -21.80
N PHE A 90 9.31 -39.33 -22.19
CA PHE A 90 7.89 -39.03 -21.99
C PHE A 90 7.51 -38.93 -20.50
N LYS A 91 7.98 -39.87 -19.72
CA LYS A 91 7.77 -39.84 -18.25
C LYS A 91 8.33 -38.55 -17.63
N ASN A 92 9.53 -38.17 -18.02
CA ASN A 92 10.14 -36.93 -17.57
C ASN A 92 9.39 -35.68 -18.02
N LEU A 93 8.94 -35.64 -19.29
CA LEU A 93 8.14 -34.54 -19.84
C LEU A 93 6.82 -34.37 -19.07
N SER A 94 6.10 -35.49 -18.85
CA SER A 94 4.85 -35.48 -18.06
C SER A 94 5.08 -34.99 -16.61
N SER A 95 6.15 -35.46 -15.98
CA SER A 95 6.55 -35.02 -14.66
C SER A 95 6.85 -33.51 -14.61
N GLN A 96 7.61 -33.01 -15.60
CA GLN A 96 7.91 -31.57 -15.70
C GLN A 96 6.65 -30.73 -15.91
N MET A 97 5.74 -31.17 -16.79
CA MET A 97 4.46 -30.48 -16.99
C MET A 97 3.64 -30.39 -15.71
N ASN A 98 3.54 -31.50 -14.97
CA ASN A 98 2.83 -31.49 -13.68
C ASN A 98 3.48 -30.58 -12.64
N GLN A 99 4.81 -30.56 -12.58
CA GLN A 99 5.55 -29.65 -11.68
C GLN A 99 5.33 -28.18 -12.06
N GLU A 100 5.41 -27.83 -13.34
CA GLU A 100 5.19 -26.45 -13.80
C GLU A 100 3.73 -26.01 -13.56
N ALA A 101 2.74 -26.87 -13.82
CA ALA A 101 1.35 -26.59 -13.50
C ALA A 101 1.13 -26.32 -12.01
N LYS A 102 1.78 -27.12 -11.13
CA LYS A 102 1.74 -26.92 -9.68
C LYS A 102 2.37 -25.59 -9.28
N ARG A 103 3.55 -25.27 -9.81
CA ARG A 103 4.24 -23.99 -9.56
C ARG A 103 3.40 -22.77 -9.97
N ILE A 104 2.74 -22.84 -11.14
CA ILE A 104 1.85 -21.78 -11.61
C ILE A 104 0.66 -21.61 -10.64
N LYS A 105 0.06 -22.72 -10.20
CA LYS A 105 -1.07 -22.69 -9.25
C LYS A 105 -0.66 -22.06 -7.92
N GLU A 106 0.47 -22.47 -7.37
CA GLU A 106 1.01 -21.95 -6.12
C GLU A 106 1.33 -20.45 -6.24
N ALA A 107 2.00 -20.04 -7.32
CA ALA A 107 2.32 -18.64 -7.57
C ALA A 107 1.07 -17.75 -7.74
N LYS A 108 -0.01 -18.27 -8.36
CA LYS A 108 -1.29 -17.57 -8.48
C LYS A 108 -1.96 -17.39 -7.11
N LEU A 109 -1.92 -18.40 -6.25
CA LEU A 109 -2.48 -18.30 -4.89
C LEU A 109 -1.70 -17.27 -4.05
N GLU A 110 -0.38 -17.26 -4.17
CA GLU A 110 0.47 -16.28 -3.50
C GLU A 110 0.19 -14.86 -4.00
N LEU A 111 0.06 -14.68 -5.32
CA LEU A 111 -0.30 -13.39 -5.92
C LEU A 111 -1.65 -12.87 -5.41
N GLU A 112 -2.63 -13.74 -5.26
CA GLU A 112 -3.96 -13.34 -4.77
C GLU A 112 -3.90 -12.88 -3.31
N LYS A 113 -3.14 -13.56 -2.45
CA LYS A 113 -2.88 -13.12 -1.08
C LYS A 113 -2.22 -11.74 -1.05
N GLU A 114 -1.17 -11.54 -1.86
CA GLU A 114 -0.45 -10.27 -1.96
C GLU A 114 -1.36 -9.12 -2.43
N ARG A 115 -2.30 -9.40 -3.34
CA ARG A 115 -3.31 -8.43 -3.80
C ARG A 115 -4.30 -8.07 -2.70
N GLU A 116 -4.74 -9.04 -1.92
CA GLU A 116 -5.65 -8.79 -0.80
C GLU A 116 -4.99 -7.96 0.30
N ASP A 117 -3.75 -8.28 0.65
CA ASP A 117 -2.95 -7.48 1.58
C ASP A 117 -2.79 -6.04 1.09
N LEU A 118 -2.57 -5.84 -0.22
CA LEU A 118 -2.48 -4.50 -0.80
C LEU A 118 -3.80 -3.73 -0.66
N LYS A 119 -4.96 -4.38 -0.82
CA LYS A 119 -6.26 -3.73 -0.59
C LYS A 119 -6.42 -3.28 0.85
N VAL A 120 -6.02 -4.12 1.80
CA VAL A 120 -6.04 -3.78 3.24
C VAL A 120 -5.18 -2.56 3.51
N LEU A 121 -3.92 -2.54 3.03
CA LEU A 121 -3.02 -1.39 3.20
C LEU A 121 -3.57 -0.10 2.57
N LYS A 122 -4.19 -0.19 1.40
CA LYS A 122 -4.83 0.98 0.76
C LYS A 122 -5.98 1.52 1.60
N LYS A 123 -6.83 0.64 2.12
CA LYS A 123 -7.95 1.02 2.99
C LYS A 123 -7.47 1.67 4.28
N GLU A 124 -6.41 1.15 4.88
CA GLU A 124 -5.76 1.73 6.06
C GLU A 124 -5.23 3.14 5.75
N ALA A 125 -4.51 3.31 4.64
CA ALA A 125 -4.00 4.61 4.22
C ALA A 125 -5.12 5.64 3.96
N GLU A 126 -6.24 5.21 3.39
CA GLU A 126 -7.43 6.07 3.19
C GLU A 126 -8.04 6.48 4.53
N SER A 127 -8.13 5.57 5.49
CA SER A 127 -8.61 5.85 6.84
C SER A 127 -7.75 6.90 7.55
N VAL A 128 -6.43 6.74 7.52
CA VAL A 128 -5.48 7.71 8.12
C VAL A 128 -5.58 9.07 7.43
N LYS A 129 -5.71 9.11 6.11
CA LYS A 129 -5.93 10.37 5.36
C LYS A 129 -7.24 11.06 5.76
N ALA A 130 -8.31 10.31 5.99
CA ALA A 130 -9.59 10.85 6.45
C ALA A 130 -9.46 11.45 7.85
N VAL A 131 -8.82 10.76 8.79
CA VAL A 131 -8.55 11.26 10.15
C VAL A 131 -7.70 12.53 10.08
N ARG A 132 -6.61 12.52 9.29
CA ARG A 132 -5.76 13.71 9.10
C ARG A 132 -6.54 14.91 8.58
N SER A 133 -7.39 14.71 7.58
CA SER A 133 -8.19 15.82 7.02
C SER A 133 -9.18 16.39 8.02
N ALA A 134 -9.83 15.55 8.82
CA ALA A 134 -10.72 15.97 9.90
C ALA A 134 -9.98 16.77 10.97
N GLU A 135 -8.79 16.32 11.35
CA GLU A 135 -7.97 17.04 12.34
C GLU A 135 -7.44 18.37 11.81
N LEU A 136 -7.12 18.49 10.52
CA LEU A 136 -6.74 19.77 9.90
C LEU A 136 -7.88 20.79 9.95
N VAL A 137 -9.12 20.39 9.66
CA VAL A 137 -10.29 21.27 9.74
C VAL A 137 -10.49 21.79 11.17
N LYS A 138 -10.40 20.90 12.16
CA LYS A 138 -10.50 21.28 13.58
C LYS A 138 -9.36 22.21 14.00
N LEU A 139 -8.14 21.93 13.57
CA LEU A 139 -6.95 22.74 13.84
C LEU A 139 -7.14 24.17 13.32
N GLN A 140 -7.57 24.32 12.06
CA GLN A 140 -7.84 25.65 11.47
C GLN A 140 -8.91 26.41 12.23
N GLY A 141 -9.96 25.73 12.71
CA GLY A 141 -11.00 26.32 13.57
C GLY A 141 -10.45 26.85 14.88
N GLU A 142 -9.64 26.06 15.58
CA GLU A 142 -9.02 26.42 16.86
C GLU A 142 -7.97 27.53 16.71
N GLU A 143 -7.19 27.54 15.63
CA GLU A 143 -6.26 28.64 15.32
C GLU A 143 -7.01 29.96 15.11
N LYS A 144 -8.08 29.96 14.30
CA LYS A 144 -8.93 31.15 14.09
C LYS A 144 -9.54 31.65 15.40
N GLN A 145 -9.95 30.72 16.28
CA GLN A 145 -10.49 31.09 17.60
C GLN A 145 -9.41 31.70 18.52
N SER A 146 -8.22 31.11 18.52
CA SER A 146 -7.05 31.63 19.23
C SER A 146 -6.74 33.06 18.79
N ASP A 147 -6.69 33.31 17.49
CA ASP A 147 -6.39 34.63 16.93
C ASP A 147 -7.44 35.68 17.30
N LYS A 148 -8.74 35.33 17.30
CA LYS A 148 -9.81 36.21 17.76
C LYS A 148 -9.61 36.60 19.21
N ILE A 149 -9.30 35.67 20.09
CA ILE A 149 -9.06 35.95 21.53
C ILE A 149 -7.84 36.83 21.71
N VAL A 150 -6.75 36.57 20.99
CA VAL A 150 -5.53 37.39 21.04
C VAL A 150 -5.83 38.81 20.61
N LYS A 151 -6.56 39.03 19.52
CA LYS A 151 -6.97 40.36 19.04
C LYS A 151 -7.84 41.09 20.07
N GLN A 152 -8.78 40.40 20.72
CA GLN A 152 -9.59 41.00 21.80
C GLN A 152 -8.75 41.37 23.01
N LEU A 153 -7.83 40.53 23.44
CA LEU A 153 -6.93 40.83 24.55
C LEU A 153 -6.05 42.05 24.27
N GLN A 154 -5.54 42.14 23.02
CA GLN A 154 -4.74 43.31 22.61
C GLN A 154 -5.56 44.60 22.61
N LYS A 155 -6.82 44.56 22.13
CA LYS A 155 -7.74 45.69 22.16
C LYS A 155 -8.03 46.14 23.60
N ASN A 156 -8.33 45.18 24.47
CA ASN A 156 -8.60 45.49 25.89
C ASN A 156 -7.35 46.07 26.58
N ARG A 157 -6.18 45.52 26.32
CA ARG A 157 -4.91 46.06 26.84
C ARG A 157 -4.70 47.52 26.45
N ARG A 158 -4.91 47.87 25.18
CA ARG A 158 -4.81 49.26 24.68
C ARG A 158 -5.83 50.18 25.37
N MET A 159 -7.07 49.74 25.54
CA MET A 159 -8.11 50.50 26.24
C MET A 159 -7.69 50.77 27.69
N TYR A 160 -7.24 49.75 28.43
CA TYR A 160 -6.80 49.94 29.83
C TYR A 160 -5.56 50.84 29.93
N GLN A 161 -4.61 50.74 29.02
CA GLN A 161 -3.45 51.65 28.99
C GLN A 161 -3.86 53.10 28.76
N ASN A 162 -4.79 53.36 27.84
CA ASN A 162 -5.31 54.70 27.57
C ASN A 162 -6.08 55.26 28.77
N GLN A 163 -6.92 54.44 29.41
CA GLN A 163 -7.64 54.85 30.64
C GLN A 163 -6.68 55.16 31.78
N LEU A 164 -5.62 54.38 31.92
CA LEU A 164 -4.61 54.60 32.98
C LEU A 164 -3.80 55.88 32.72
N ALA A 165 -3.46 56.15 31.45
CA ALA A 165 -2.79 57.38 31.06
C ALA A 165 -3.69 58.64 31.30
N ALA A 166 -5.00 58.54 30.98
CA ALA A 166 -5.95 59.59 31.21
C ALA A 166 -6.13 59.91 32.75
N LYS A 167 -6.26 58.83 33.55
CA LYS A 167 -6.35 58.97 35.00
C LYS A 167 -5.08 59.56 35.64
N LYS A 168 -3.90 59.21 35.19
CA LYS A 168 -2.64 59.81 35.65
C LYS A 168 -2.61 61.28 35.33
N ARG A 169 -3.00 61.70 34.13
CA ARG A 169 -3.08 63.17 33.81
C ARG A 169 -4.08 63.92 34.66
N GLN A 170 -5.17 63.32 35.17
CA GLN A 170 -6.14 63.91 36.09
C GLN A 170 -5.63 63.99 37.50
N VAL A 171 -4.70 63.15 37.89
CA VAL A 171 -4.09 63.18 39.26
C VAL A 171 -2.91 64.18 39.33
N ASP A 172 -2.21 64.34 38.19
CA ASP A 172 -1.05 65.24 38.08
C ASP A 172 -1.46 66.72 37.77
N ALA A 173 -2.76 67.01 37.58
CA ALA A 173 -3.36 68.33 37.41
C ALA A 173 -4.05 68.82 38.69
#